data_617ff7706314aa184a8bb03634738bc1
#
_entry.id   617ff7706314aa184a8bb03634738bc1
#
_cell.length_a   1.000
_cell.length_b   1.000
_cell.length_c   1.000
_cell.angle_alpha   90.00
_cell.angle_beta   90.00
_cell.angle_gamma   90.00
#
_symmetry.space_group_name_H-M   'P 1'
#
loop_
_entity.id
_entity.type
_entity.pdbx_description
1 polymer ?
#
loop_
_entity_poly.entity_id
_entity_poly.type
_entity_poly.pdbx_seq_one_letter_code
_entity_poly.pdbx_strand_id
1 'polypeptide(L)'
;MFLVKTRIGPSKIHGIGVFADERIPKGQMIWMFDARIDVRVPISDLPTFPPPMRTFLRKYGYEEMHEGRRTIVLCGDHARHVNHSNDPNVTDGEADLAARDIERGEELTCNYYAFDLDAERKLSQGRSTRAARKSRSVLV
;
A
#
# COMPACT_ATOMS: atom_id res chain seq x y z
N MET A 1 2.02 3.22 -11.16
CA MET A 1 3.38 3.77 -11.41
C MET A 1 3.47 5.15 -10.80
N PHE A 2 4.50 5.40 -10.01
CA PHE A 2 4.75 6.75 -9.46
C PHE A 2 5.07 7.76 -10.57
N LEU A 3 4.52 8.96 -10.42
CA LEU A 3 4.73 10.11 -11.30
C LEU A 3 5.61 11.18 -10.65
N VAL A 4 6.06 10.94 -9.43
CA VAL A 4 6.90 11.82 -8.62
C VAL A 4 8.13 11.07 -8.12
N LYS A 5 9.14 11.79 -7.72
CA LYS A 5 10.36 11.18 -7.14
C LYS A 5 10.06 10.63 -5.75
N THR A 6 10.38 9.36 -5.55
CA THR A 6 10.21 8.66 -4.29
C THR A 6 11.45 7.87 -3.93
N ARG A 7 11.61 7.59 -2.64
CA ARG A 7 12.60 6.65 -2.11
C ARG A 7 11.95 5.74 -1.07
N ILE A 8 12.53 4.59 -0.84
CA ILE A 8 12.12 3.69 0.24
C ILE A 8 13.08 3.80 1.41
N GLY A 9 12.59 3.48 2.59
CA GLY A 9 13.38 3.47 3.81
C GLY A 9 12.59 2.93 4.99
N PRO A 10 13.22 2.83 6.17
CA PRO A 10 12.53 2.39 7.38
C PRO A 10 11.38 3.33 7.73
N SER A 11 10.21 2.75 8.01
CA SER A 11 9.00 3.50 8.35
C SER A 11 8.76 3.50 9.86
N LYS A 12 8.29 4.62 10.38
CA LYS A 12 7.79 4.70 11.76
C LYS A 12 6.42 4.05 11.92
N ILE A 13 5.71 3.80 10.82
CA ILE A 13 4.38 3.18 10.80
C ILE A 13 4.53 1.67 10.82
N HIS A 14 5.19 1.11 9.80
CA HIS A 14 5.38 -0.33 9.65
C HIS A 14 6.48 -0.62 8.62
N GLY A 15 7.44 -1.46 8.97
CA GLY A 15 8.46 -2.00 8.07
C GLY A 15 9.14 -0.96 7.17
N ILE A 16 9.05 -1.18 5.87
CA ILE A 16 9.52 -0.26 4.84
C ILE A 16 8.38 0.68 4.47
N GLY A 17 8.70 1.96 4.28
CA GLY A 17 7.78 2.96 3.76
C GLY A 17 8.32 3.64 2.52
N VAL A 18 7.46 4.44 1.90
CA VAL A 18 7.79 5.28 0.75
C VAL A 18 7.82 6.72 1.18
N PHE A 19 8.86 7.43 0.80
CA PHE A 19 9.08 8.82 1.17
C PHE A 19 9.15 9.70 -0.08
N ALA A 20 8.56 10.88 0.00
CA ALA A 20 8.72 11.89 -1.05
C ALA A 20 10.19 12.30 -1.16
N ASP A 21 10.74 12.26 -2.38
CA ASP A 21 12.11 12.71 -2.64
C ASP A 21 12.15 14.03 -3.42
N GLU A 22 11.05 14.75 -3.37
CA GLU A 22 10.84 16.11 -3.83
C GLU A 22 9.62 16.69 -3.11
N ARG A 23 9.46 18.02 -3.15
CA ARG A 23 8.23 18.65 -2.71
C ARG A 23 7.10 18.35 -3.68
N ILE A 24 5.94 17.97 -3.17
CA ILE A 24 4.74 17.65 -3.97
C ILE A 24 3.62 18.60 -3.56
N PRO A 25 3.20 19.52 -4.43
CA PRO A 25 2.10 20.43 -4.13
C PRO A 25 0.76 19.71 -4.02
N LYS A 26 -0.14 20.22 -3.18
CA LYS A 26 -1.51 19.74 -3.09
C LYS A 26 -2.16 19.63 -4.48
N GLY A 27 -2.82 18.52 -4.75
CA GLY A 27 -3.53 18.26 -6.01
C GLY A 27 -2.66 17.69 -7.12
N GLN A 28 -1.35 17.62 -6.96
CA GLN A 28 -0.47 16.98 -7.95
C GLN A 28 -0.74 15.49 -8.02
N MET A 29 -0.77 14.95 -9.24
CA MET A 29 -0.86 13.49 -9.45
C MET A 29 0.41 12.82 -8.97
N ILE A 30 0.25 11.80 -8.12
CA ILE A 30 1.34 11.06 -7.49
C ILE A 30 1.51 9.68 -8.13
N TRP A 31 0.41 8.97 -8.34
CA TRP A 31 0.43 7.61 -8.87
C TRP A 31 -0.74 7.36 -9.79
N MET A 32 -0.53 6.57 -10.83
CA MET A 32 -1.56 6.06 -11.72
C MET A 32 -1.20 4.66 -12.18
N PHE A 33 -2.20 3.76 -12.27
CA PHE A 33 -1.97 2.42 -12.81
C PHE A 33 -1.41 2.51 -14.23
N ASP A 34 -0.35 1.73 -14.49
CA ASP A 34 0.24 1.60 -15.83
C ASP A 34 0.60 0.12 -16.06
N ALA A 35 -0.07 -0.51 -17.02
CA ALA A 35 0.09 -1.93 -17.30
C ALA A 35 1.51 -2.33 -17.78
N ARG A 36 2.36 -1.38 -18.09
CA ARG A 36 3.76 -1.66 -18.41
C ARG A 36 4.58 -1.96 -17.16
N ILE A 37 4.13 -1.49 -16.01
CA ILE A 37 4.84 -1.59 -14.71
C ILE A 37 4.03 -2.37 -13.69
N ASP A 38 2.70 -2.19 -13.65
CA ASP A 38 1.81 -2.75 -12.65
C ASP A 38 1.07 -3.97 -13.21
N VAL A 39 0.83 -4.97 -12.36
CA VAL A 39 0.23 -6.23 -12.78
C VAL A 39 -1.11 -6.44 -12.09
N ARG A 40 -2.13 -6.86 -12.86
CA ARG A 40 -3.41 -7.36 -12.36
C ARG A 40 -3.44 -8.88 -12.41
N VAL A 41 -3.67 -9.50 -11.26
CA VAL A 41 -3.79 -10.95 -11.11
C VAL A 41 -5.20 -11.27 -10.65
N PRO A 42 -6.05 -11.93 -11.47
CA PRO A 42 -7.34 -12.40 -11.00
C PRO A 42 -7.17 -13.28 -9.76
N ILE A 43 -8.01 -13.11 -8.74
CA ILE A 43 -7.86 -13.87 -7.49
C ILE A 43 -8.04 -15.38 -7.72
N SER A 44 -8.77 -15.77 -8.77
CA SER A 44 -8.92 -17.15 -9.20
C SER A 44 -7.61 -17.80 -9.65
N ASP A 45 -6.62 -17.00 -10.07
CA ASP A 45 -5.29 -17.49 -10.46
C ASP A 45 -4.37 -17.69 -9.27
N LEU A 46 -4.72 -17.16 -8.09
CA LEU A 46 -3.87 -17.24 -6.90
C LEU A 46 -3.44 -18.67 -6.53
N PRO A 47 -4.34 -19.70 -6.60
CA PRO A 47 -3.95 -21.09 -6.31
C PRO A 47 -2.91 -21.66 -7.29
N THR A 48 -2.73 -21.08 -8.47
CA THR A 48 -1.75 -21.53 -9.46
C THR A 48 -0.32 -21.14 -9.12
N PHE A 49 -0.14 -20.14 -8.23
CA PHE A 49 1.18 -19.69 -7.81
C PHE A 49 1.73 -20.58 -6.68
N PRO A 50 3.05 -20.74 -6.59
CA PRO A 50 3.67 -21.42 -5.46
C PRO A 50 3.40 -20.66 -4.15
N PRO A 51 3.40 -21.36 -2.98
CA PRO A 51 3.06 -20.74 -1.70
C PRO A 51 3.80 -19.45 -1.35
N PRO A 52 5.12 -19.32 -1.60
CA PRO A 52 5.82 -18.05 -1.32
C PRO A 52 5.29 -16.88 -2.12
N MET A 53 4.90 -17.10 -3.38
CA MET A 53 4.36 -16.06 -4.24
C MET A 53 2.92 -15.68 -3.86
N ARG A 54 2.12 -16.65 -3.43
CA ARG A 54 0.77 -16.35 -2.89
C ARG A 54 0.86 -15.45 -1.66
N THR A 55 1.79 -15.73 -0.76
CA THR A 55 2.06 -14.90 0.43
C THR A 55 2.52 -13.49 0.03
N PHE A 56 3.41 -13.39 -0.93
CA PHE A 56 3.92 -12.11 -1.44
C PHE A 56 2.79 -11.25 -2.06
N LEU A 57 1.97 -11.85 -2.93
CA LEU A 57 0.85 -11.14 -3.57
C LEU A 57 -0.17 -10.64 -2.55
N ARG A 58 -0.50 -11.45 -1.54
CA ARG A 58 -1.44 -11.04 -0.49
C ARG A 58 -0.88 -9.97 0.44
N LYS A 59 0.43 -9.92 0.61
CA LYS A 59 1.09 -8.93 1.47
C LYS A 59 1.24 -7.58 0.76
N TYR A 60 1.71 -7.58 -0.47
CA TYR A 60 2.12 -6.38 -1.19
C TYR A 60 1.12 -5.92 -2.26
N GLY A 61 0.25 -6.79 -2.73
CA GLY A 61 -0.82 -6.42 -3.62
C GLY A 61 -2.01 -5.82 -2.88
N TYR A 62 -2.86 -5.10 -3.57
CA TYR A 62 -4.17 -4.72 -3.06
C TYR A 62 -5.27 -5.32 -3.94
N GLU A 63 -6.46 -5.51 -3.37
CA GLU A 63 -7.57 -6.14 -4.08
C GLU A 63 -8.59 -5.10 -4.54
N GLU A 64 -8.98 -5.21 -5.80
CA GLU A 64 -10.04 -4.40 -6.39
C GLU A 64 -10.95 -5.24 -7.29
N MET A 65 -12.12 -4.72 -7.61
CA MET A 65 -12.95 -5.24 -8.70
C MET A 65 -12.48 -4.62 -10.01
N HIS A 66 -12.14 -5.47 -10.98
CA HIS A 66 -11.76 -5.06 -12.33
C HIS A 66 -12.51 -5.90 -13.35
N GLU A 67 -13.27 -5.24 -14.22
CA GLU A 67 -14.09 -5.93 -15.24
C GLU A 67 -14.97 -7.06 -14.66
N GLY A 68 -15.60 -6.78 -13.51
CA GLY A 68 -16.48 -7.73 -12.82
C GLY A 68 -15.76 -8.86 -12.07
N ARG A 69 -14.43 -8.83 -11.98
CA ARG A 69 -13.62 -9.84 -11.29
C ARG A 69 -12.85 -9.26 -10.14
N ARG A 70 -12.80 -9.99 -9.02
CA ARG A 70 -11.90 -9.67 -7.91
C ARG A 70 -10.47 -9.93 -8.34
N THR A 71 -9.62 -8.90 -8.21
CA THR A 71 -8.27 -8.88 -8.81
C THR A 71 -7.28 -8.34 -7.80
N ILE A 72 -6.10 -8.94 -7.72
CA ILE A 72 -4.96 -8.39 -6.97
C ILE A 72 -4.16 -7.50 -7.92
N VAL A 73 -3.92 -6.27 -7.51
CA VAL A 73 -2.99 -5.36 -8.18
C VAL A 73 -1.67 -5.39 -7.46
N LEU A 74 -0.60 -5.74 -8.16
CA LEU A 74 0.76 -5.66 -7.66
C LEU A 74 1.46 -4.49 -8.35
N CYS A 75 1.79 -3.46 -7.58
CA CYS A 75 2.56 -2.33 -8.09
C CYS A 75 3.99 -2.76 -8.41
N GLY A 76 4.48 -2.42 -9.59
CA GLY A 76 5.80 -2.81 -10.06
C GLY A 76 6.95 -1.94 -9.53
N ASP A 77 6.62 -0.85 -8.86
CA ASP A 77 7.58 0.08 -8.28
C ASP A 77 7.45 0.19 -6.75
N HIS A 78 7.98 1.25 -6.16
CA HIS A 78 7.93 1.49 -4.72
C HIS A 78 6.52 1.57 -4.13
N ALA A 79 5.50 1.79 -4.96
CA ALA A 79 4.12 1.97 -4.50
C ALA A 79 3.60 0.77 -3.69
N ARG A 80 4.16 -0.43 -3.91
CA ARG A 80 3.82 -1.62 -3.10
C ARG A 80 4.14 -1.47 -1.61
N HIS A 81 4.95 -0.51 -1.22
CA HIS A 81 5.40 -0.28 0.16
C HIS A 81 4.72 0.91 0.84
N VAL A 82 3.74 1.56 0.20
CA VAL A 82 3.00 2.66 0.82
C VAL A 82 2.21 2.14 2.01
N ASN A 83 2.43 2.73 3.18
CA ASN A 83 1.76 2.34 4.42
C ASN A 83 0.39 3.01 4.58
N HIS A 84 -0.44 2.41 5.42
CA HIS A 84 -1.76 2.92 5.78
C HIS A 84 -1.68 4.06 6.79
N SER A 85 -2.55 5.07 6.61
CA SER A 85 -2.89 6.07 7.62
C SER A 85 -4.38 6.37 7.56
N ASN A 86 -4.99 6.64 8.71
CA ASN A 86 -6.37 7.16 8.77
C ASN A 86 -6.44 8.64 8.39
N ASP A 87 -5.31 9.35 8.39
CA ASP A 87 -5.16 10.72 7.91
C ASP A 87 -4.07 10.75 6.81
N PRO A 88 -4.38 10.21 5.62
CA PRO A 88 -3.40 10.04 4.56
C PRO A 88 -3.06 11.36 3.87
N ASN A 89 -1.82 11.46 3.36
CA ASN A 89 -1.43 12.57 2.50
C ASN A 89 -1.60 12.28 0.99
N VAL A 90 -2.03 11.07 0.65
CA VAL A 90 -2.36 10.68 -0.73
C VAL A 90 -3.83 10.30 -0.80
N THR A 91 -4.56 10.88 -1.74
CA THR A 91 -5.97 10.52 -2.00
C THR A 91 -6.05 9.31 -2.89
N ASP A 92 -7.16 8.59 -2.80
CA ASP A 92 -7.50 7.48 -3.68
C ASP A 92 -8.42 7.95 -4.83
N GLY A 93 -8.28 7.33 -6.01
CA GLY A 93 -9.09 7.63 -7.19
C GLY A 93 -8.56 6.95 -8.46
N GLU A 94 -9.02 7.41 -9.63
CA GLU A 94 -8.45 6.95 -10.92
C GLU A 94 -6.96 7.28 -11.01
N ALA A 95 -6.56 8.41 -10.44
CA ALA A 95 -5.20 8.76 -10.15
C ALA A 95 -5.11 9.19 -8.69
N ASP A 96 -4.06 8.81 -8.01
CA ASP A 96 -3.80 9.24 -6.64
C ASP A 96 -3.18 10.64 -6.66
N LEU A 97 -3.73 11.53 -5.86
CA LEU A 97 -3.32 12.93 -5.79
C LEU A 97 -2.76 13.26 -4.40
N ALA A 98 -1.92 14.28 -4.33
CA ALA A 98 -1.54 14.86 -3.05
C ALA A 98 -2.76 15.51 -2.38
N ALA A 99 -3.12 15.04 -1.18
CA ALA A 99 -4.24 15.58 -0.40
C ALA A 99 -3.92 16.95 0.22
N ARG A 100 -2.65 17.23 0.40
CA ARG A 100 -2.07 18.49 0.91
C ARG A 100 -0.69 18.67 0.32
N ASP A 101 -0.02 19.80 0.62
CA ASP A 101 1.40 19.94 0.30
C ASP A 101 2.21 18.89 1.06
N ILE A 102 3.09 18.19 0.37
CA ILE A 102 3.97 17.17 0.93
C ILE A 102 5.40 17.65 0.77
N GLU A 103 6.12 17.76 1.87
CA GLU A 103 7.51 18.16 1.84
C GLU A 103 8.43 16.97 1.53
N ARG A 104 9.58 17.26 0.94
CA ARG A 104 10.62 16.24 0.73
C ARG A 104 10.97 15.58 2.07
N GLY A 105 10.99 14.24 2.09
CA GLY A 105 11.28 13.46 3.29
C GLY A 105 10.04 13.01 4.07
N GLU A 106 8.84 13.54 3.77
CA GLU A 106 7.62 13.01 4.37
C GLU A 106 7.28 11.62 3.84
N GLU A 107 6.79 10.75 4.71
CA GLU A 107 6.28 9.45 4.30
C GLU A 107 4.95 9.61 3.55
N LEU A 108 4.85 8.99 2.38
CA LEU A 108 3.59 8.91 1.64
C LEU A 108 2.70 7.84 2.27
N THR A 109 1.45 8.19 2.53
CA THR A 109 0.45 7.31 3.15
C THR A 109 -0.86 7.37 2.40
N CYS A 110 -1.57 6.24 2.39
CA CYS A 110 -2.91 6.14 1.85
C CYS A 110 -3.84 5.43 2.83
N ASN A 111 -5.14 5.59 2.65
CA ASN A 111 -6.13 4.87 3.46
C ASN A 111 -6.52 3.57 2.74
N TYR A 112 -6.07 2.43 3.23
CA TYR A 112 -6.36 1.13 2.62
C TYR A 112 -7.86 0.84 2.55
N TYR A 113 -8.65 1.30 3.51
CA TYR A 113 -10.10 1.11 3.49
C TYR A 113 -10.78 1.80 2.31
N ALA A 114 -10.14 2.79 1.70
CA ALA A 114 -10.70 3.52 0.56
C ALA A 114 -10.60 2.73 -0.76
N PHE A 115 -9.63 1.81 -0.90
CA PHE A 115 -9.36 1.15 -2.20
C PHE A 115 -9.08 -0.35 -2.13
N ASP A 116 -8.66 -0.87 -0.98
CA ASP A 116 -8.25 -2.28 -0.85
C ASP A 116 -9.37 -3.11 -0.23
N LEU A 117 -9.98 -4.00 -1.00
CA LEU A 117 -11.02 -4.90 -0.51
C LEU A 117 -10.53 -5.84 0.60
N ASP A 118 -9.22 -6.03 0.72
CA ASP A 118 -8.60 -6.88 1.73
C ASP A 118 -8.05 -6.09 2.94
N ALA A 119 -8.38 -4.80 3.04
CA ALA A 119 -7.85 -3.89 4.06
C ALA A 119 -8.10 -4.40 5.49
N GLU A 120 -9.29 -4.92 5.77
CA GLU A 120 -9.66 -5.42 7.10
C GLU A 120 -8.74 -6.54 7.57
N ARG A 121 -8.46 -7.52 6.72
CA ARG A 121 -7.55 -8.63 7.05
C ARG A 121 -6.14 -8.13 7.32
N LYS A 122 -5.62 -7.25 6.47
CA LYS A 122 -4.26 -6.71 6.59
C LYS A 122 -4.05 -5.91 7.87
N LEU A 123 -5.01 -5.05 8.19
CA LEU A 123 -4.90 -4.14 9.33
C LEU A 123 -5.22 -4.82 10.66
N SER A 124 -6.12 -5.81 10.67
CA SER A 124 -6.42 -6.62 11.87
C SER A 124 -5.24 -7.51 12.28
N GLN A 125 -4.51 -8.11 11.35
CA GLN A 125 -3.32 -8.91 11.64
C GLN A 125 -2.23 -8.08 12.33
N GLY A 126 -2.03 -6.83 11.92
CA GLY A 126 -1.11 -5.90 12.57
C GLY A 126 -1.52 -5.56 14.01
N ARG A 127 -2.81 -5.47 14.30
CA ARG A 127 -3.35 -5.23 15.65
C ARG A 127 -3.14 -6.44 16.55
N SER A 128 -3.36 -7.65 16.06
CA SER A 128 -3.18 -8.90 16.81
C SER A 128 -1.73 -9.11 17.26
N THR A 129 -0.76 -8.89 16.39
CA THR A 129 0.65 -8.99 16.73
C THR A 129 1.10 -7.92 17.75
N ARG A 130 0.50 -6.74 17.71
CA ARG A 130 0.78 -5.67 18.66
C ARG A 130 0.20 -5.94 20.05
N ALA A 131 -1.00 -6.53 20.12
CA ALA A 131 -1.63 -6.96 21.36
C ALA A 131 -0.89 -8.14 22.00
N ALA A 132 -0.46 -9.13 21.21
CA ALA A 132 0.34 -10.27 21.68
C ALA A 132 1.72 -9.84 22.22
N ARG A 133 2.36 -8.85 21.60
CA ARG A 133 3.63 -8.28 22.11
C ARG A 133 3.43 -7.53 23.43
N LYS A 134 2.33 -6.77 23.60
CA LYS A 134 2.02 -6.09 24.86
C LYS A 134 1.74 -7.08 25.99
N SER A 135 1.04 -8.19 25.74
CA SER A 135 0.75 -9.20 26.76
C SER A 135 2.01 -9.95 27.20
N ARG A 136 2.98 -10.15 26.28
CA ARG A 136 4.28 -10.78 26.64
C ARG A 136 5.19 -9.85 27.45
N SER A 137 5.10 -8.54 27.30
CA SER A 137 5.89 -7.59 28.08
C SER A 137 5.33 -7.33 29.48
N VAL A 138 4.08 -7.73 29.76
CA VAL A 138 3.43 -7.60 31.08
C VAL A 138 3.66 -8.82 31.97
N LEU A 139 4.22 -9.90 31.43
CA LEU A 139 4.52 -11.18 32.14
C LEU A 139 5.97 -11.31 32.60
N VAL A 140 6.73 -10.23 32.58
CA VAL A 140 8.11 -10.20 33.09
C VAL A 140 8.18 -9.49 34.42
#